data_fb85786fce3a5150548edb60904ce6c9
#
_entry.id   fb85786fce3a5150548edb60904ce6c9
#
_cell.length_a   1.000
_cell.length_b   1.000
_cell.length_c   1.000
_cell.angle_alpha   90.00
_cell.angle_beta   90.00
_cell.angle_gamma   90.00
#
_symmetry.space_group_name_H-M   'P 1'
#
loop_
_entity.id
_entity.type
_entity.pdbx_description
1 polymer ?
#
loop_
_entity_poly.entity_id
_entity_poly.type
_entity_poly.pdbx_seq_one_letter_code
_entity_poly.pdbx_strand_id
1 'polypeptide(L)'
;ALKKNHTSIASVTEQLKIELRTEVELLLSRVIGLTEFIDGLHTALGKGDFNSVHQALVSNPRQPVRYERLLSKLRGARFDGAPLTANLVADIHAVSSVLRSLEQSIGARAVAVLAAAGEGKSELAVKVTQPEGEFPGGILLLGKNLHSGQGLDDLVSAFKISGKPAESFDRLIEAVDAAGQRAGKRIPIVIDGLNEAEDPRNWKDELS
;
A
#
# COMPACT_ATOMS: atom_id res chain seq x y z
N ALA A 1 -11.77 14.17 2.40
CA ALA A 1 -13.15 13.80 2.75
C ALA A 1 -13.32 13.63 4.27
N LEU A 2 -12.59 12.72 4.94
CA LEU A 2 -12.71 12.47 6.39
C LEU A 2 -12.55 13.73 7.25
N LYS A 3 -11.55 14.60 6.99
CA LYS A 3 -11.34 15.86 7.75
C LYS A 3 -12.52 16.82 7.60
N LYS A 4 -13.14 16.88 6.42
CA LYS A 4 -14.33 17.73 6.19
C LYS A 4 -15.55 17.20 6.95
N ASN A 5 -15.76 15.88 6.94
CA ASN A 5 -16.84 15.24 7.67
C ASN A 5 -16.69 15.40 9.19
N HIS A 6 -15.46 15.35 9.71
CA HIS A 6 -15.15 15.64 11.12
C HIS A 6 -15.67 17.00 11.57
N THR A 7 -15.37 18.07 10.83
CA THR A 7 -15.81 19.43 11.16
C THR A 7 -17.35 19.53 11.14
N SER A 8 -18.00 18.88 10.17
CA SER A 8 -19.45 18.84 10.06
C SER A 8 -20.11 18.09 11.23
N ILE A 9 -19.53 16.95 11.66
CA ILE A 9 -20.02 16.18 12.81
C ILE A 9 -19.90 17.04 14.10
N ALA A 10 -18.79 17.71 14.31
CA ALA A 10 -18.59 18.57 15.50
C ALA A 10 -19.65 19.68 15.61
N SER A 11 -19.99 20.36 14.51
CA SER A 11 -21.02 21.42 14.51
C SER A 11 -22.43 20.91 14.81
N VAL A 12 -22.73 19.66 14.50
CA VAL A 12 -24.03 19.02 14.72
C VAL A 12 -24.15 18.52 16.16
N THR A 13 -23.05 18.21 16.84
CA THR A 13 -23.05 17.66 18.20
C THR A 13 -23.73 18.59 19.21
N GLU A 14 -23.63 19.92 19.02
CA GLU A 14 -24.26 20.92 19.90
C GLU A 14 -25.81 20.92 19.84
N GLN A 15 -26.38 20.41 18.74
CA GLN A 15 -27.83 20.41 18.52
C GLN A 15 -28.50 19.09 18.92
N LEU A 16 -27.73 18.08 19.33
CA LEU A 16 -28.25 16.74 19.63
C LEU A 16 -28.84 16.63 21.04
N LYS A 17 -29.89 15.78 21.15
CA LYS A 17 -30.38 15.33 22.45
C LYS A 17 -29.28 14.64 23.25
N ILE A 18 -29.26 14.86 24.56
CA ILE A 18 -28.22 14.36 25.50
C ILE A 18 -27.96 12.86 25.32
N GLU A 19 -29.01 12.08 24.99
CA GLU A 19 -28.90 10.61 24.80
C GLU A 19 -28.03 10.17 23.63
N LEU A 20 -27.85 11.02 22.61
CA LEU A 20 -27.04 10.70 21.42
C LEU A 20 -25.68 11.37 21.44
N ARG A 21 -25.45 12.27 22.38
CA ARG A 21 -24.22 13.05 22.47
C ARG A 21 -23.01 12.16 22.68
N THR A 22 -23.11 11.20 23.59
CA THR A 22 -22.02 10.26 23.90
C THR A 22 -21.64 9.41 22.69
N GLU A 23 -22.61 8.92 21.92
CA GLU A 23 -22.35 8.15 20.70
C GLU A 23 -21.70 8.99 19.62
N VAL A 24 -22.10 10.25 19.48
CA VAL A 24 -21.49 11.17 18.49
C VAL A 24 -20.07 11.56 18.92
N GLU A 25 -19.85 11.86 20.19
CA GLU A 25 -18.52 12.14 20.73
C GLU A 25 -17.57 10.95 20.56
N LEU A 26 -18.05 9.73 20.78
CA LEU A 26 -17.30 8.50 20.54
C LEU A 26 -16.98 8.31 19.05
N LEU A 27 -17.94 8.56 18.16
CA LEU A 27 -17.71 8.50 16.71
C LEU A 27 -16.67 9.53 16.29
N LEU A 28 -16.78 10.75 16.78
CA LEU A 28 -15.85 11.83 16.51
C LEU A 28 -14.43 11.48 16.94
N SER A 29 -14.25 11.01 18.17
CA SER A 29 -12.96 10.56 18.70
C SER A 29 -12.34 9.47 17.82
N ARG A 30 -13.12 8.52 17.33
CA ARG A 30 -12.64 7.45 16.44
C ARG A 30 -12.26 7.94 15.06
N VAL A 31 -13.01 8.90 14.50
CA VAL A 31 -12.69 9.50 13.20
C VAL A 31 -11.38 10.30 13.31
N ILE A 32 -11.17 11.00 14.42
CA ILE A 32 -9.90 11.68 14.70
C ILE A 32 -8.76 10.67 14.76
N GLY A 33 -8.88 9.62 15.58
CA GLY A 33 -7.86 8.58 15.71
C GLY A 33 -7.56 7.87 14.37
N LEU A 34 -8.57 7.64 13.52
CA LEU A 34 -8.35 7.10 12.19
C LEU A 34 -7.59 8.08 11.28
N THR A 35 -7.87 9.36 11.38
CA THR A 35 -7.17 10.40 10.60
C THR A 35 -5.71 10.48 11.02
N GLU A 36 -5.42 10.52 12.32
CA GLU A 36 -4.06 10.52 12.87
C GLU A 36 -3.28 9.26 12.46
N PHE A 37 -3.94 8.11 12.48
CA PHE A 37 -3.37 6.84 12.03
C PHE A 37 -2.98 6.89 10.54
N ILE A 38 -3.85 7.41 9.67
CA ILE A 38 -3.58 7.57 8.24
C ILE A 38 -2.43 8.56 8.00
N ASP A 39 -2.42 9.69 8.70
CA ASP A 39 -1.34 10.69 8.59
C ASP A 39 0.01 10.08 9.05
N GLY A 40 0.01 9.21 10.07
CA GLY A 40 1.17 8.43 10.50
C GLY A 40 1.67 7.45 9.45
N LEU A 41 0.75 6.67 8.85
CA LEU A 41 1.08 5.76 7.75
C LEU A 41 1.65 6.51 6.54
N HIS A 42 1.04 7.62 6.16
CA HIS A 42 1.51 8.45 5.05
C HIS A 42 2.92 8.98 5.30
N THR A 43 3.20 9.40 6.53
CA THR A 43 4.54 9.87 6.93
C THR A 43 5.57 8.74 6.88
N ALA A 44 5.23 7.55 7.38
CA ALA A 44 6.13 6.39 7.35
C ALA A 44 6.39 5.90 5.91
N LEU A 45 5.35 5.86 5.06
CA LEU A 45 5.48 5.54 3.63
C LEU A 45 6.38 6.54 2.91
N GLY A 46 6.23 7.84 3.17
CA GLY A 46 7.08 8.88 2.60
C GLY A 46 8.55 8.74 2.99
N LYS A 47 8.84 8.09 4.13
CA LYS A 47 10.20 7.76 4.58
C LYS A 47 10.69 6.39 4.08
N GLY A 48 9.84 5.61 3.39
CA GLY A 48 10.16 4.24 2.99
C GLY A 48 10.22 3.25 4.16
N ASP A 49 9.66 3.59 5.32
CA ASP A 49 9.62 2.73 6.51
C ASP A 49 8.44 1.76 6.45
N PHE A 50 8.53 0.80 5.54
CA PHE A 50 7.49 -0.21 5.33
C PHE A 50 7.30 -1.15 6.52
N ASN A 51 8.33 -1.35 7.36
CA ASN A 51 8.22 -2.20 8.55
C ASN A 51 7.31 -1.56 9.59
N SER A 52 7.50 -0.28 9.88
CA SER A 52 6.59 0.47 10.77
C SER A 52 5.17 0.51 10.21
N VAL A 53 5.01 0.71 8.90
CA VAL A 53 3.69 0.67 8.25
C VAL A 53 3.04 -0.71 8.42
N HIS A 54 3.77 -1.78 8.14
CA HIS A 54 3.24 -3.15 8.31
C HIS A 54 2.83 -3.44 9.75
N GLN A 55 3.70 -3.14 10.72
CA GLN A 55 3.39 -3.30 12.14
C GLN A 55 2.18 -2.49 12.58
N ALA A 56 2.08 -1.24 12.14
CA ALA A 56 0.94 -0.37 12.45
C ALA A 56 -0.38 -0.94 11.89
N LEU A 57 -0.37 -1.46 10.65
CA LEU A 57 -1.54 -2.08 10.02
C LEU A 57 -1.97 -3.37 10.73
N VAL A 58 -1.02 -4.23 11.11
CA VAL A 58 -1.29 -5.50 11.81
C VAL A 58 -1.74 -5.26 13.26
N SER A 59 -1.13 -4.30 13.95
CA SER A 59 -1.42 -4.01 15.37
C SER A 59 -2.71 -3.23 15.57
N ASN A 60 -3.23 -2.56 14.53
CA ASN A 60 -4.47 -1.80 14.62
C ASN A 60 -5.64 -2.66 14.12
N PRO A 61 -6.34 -3.39 15.02
CA PRO A 61 -7.42 -4.26 14.61
C PRO A 61 -8.49 -3.43 13.95
N ARG A 62 -8.71 -3.69 12.69
CA ARG A 62 -9.69 -3.06 11.80
C ARG A 62 -11.05 -2.98 12.48
N GLN A 63 -11.62 -1.78 12.55
CA GLN A 63 -12.86 -1.57 13.26
C GLN A 63 -14.04 -1.08 12.36
N PRO A 64 -14.21 -1.54 11.10
CA PRO A 64 -15.41 -1.19 10.34
C PRO A 64 -16.69 -1.60 11.07
N VAL A 65 -16.70 -2.79 11.67
CA VAL A 65 -17.85 -3.34 12.41
C VAL A 65 -18.27 -2.46 13.59
N ARG A 66 -17.35 -1.83 14.28
CA ARG A 66 -17.66 -0.92 15.39
C ARG A 66 -18.27 0.40 14.92
N TYR A 67 -17.81 0.90 13.76
CA TYR A 67 -18.39 2.09 13.14
C TYR A 67 -19.81 1.81 12.62
N GLU A 68 -20.03 0.69 11.95
CA GLU A 68 -21.36 0.28 11.47
C GLU A 68 -22.41 0.19 12.59
N ARG A 69 -22.02 -0.41 13.72
CA ARG A 69 -22.90 -0.51 14.90
C ARG A 69 -23.27 0.87 15.46
N LEU A 70 -22.31 1.78 15.53
CA LEU A 70 -22.53 3.15 16.02
C LEU A 70 -23.41 3.94 15.06
N LEU A 71 -23.15 3.83 13.77
CA LEU A 71 -23.92 4.47 12.72
C LEU A 71 -25.34 3.92 12.60
N SER A 72 -25.55 2.61 12.85
CA SER A 72 -26.91 2.03 12.89
C SER A 72 -27.75 2.59 14.04
N LYS A 73 -27.13 2.81 15.22
CA LYS A 73 -27.78 3.48 16.35
C LYS A 73 -28.18 4.92 16.01
N LEU A 74 -27.30 5.69 15.37
CA LEU A 74 -27.57 7.05 14.95
C LEU A 74 -28.68 7.14 13.89
N ARG A 75 -28.73 6.18 12.95
CA ARG A 75 -29.84 6.07 11.98
C ARG A 75 -31.19 5.77 12.65
N GLY A 76 -31.21 4.86 13.64
CA GLY A 76 -32.43 4.50 14.38
C GLY A 76 -33.02 5.65 15.20
N ALA A 77 -32.22 6.64 15.54
CA ALA A 77 -32.61 7.78 16.36
C ALA A 77 -33.30 8.94 15.59
N ARG A 78 -33.68 8.75 14.31
CA ARG A 78 -34.30 9.78 13.44
C ARG A 78 -33.50 11.10 13.44
N PHE A 79 -32.22 11.00 13.28
CA PHE A 79 -31.31 12.13 13.23
C PHE A 79 -31.37 12.81 11.86
N ASP A 80 -31.54 14.14 11.80
CA ASP A 80 -31.59 14.92 10.55
C ASP A 80 -30.26 14.92 9.74
N GLY A 81 -29.21 14.35 10.29
CA GLY A 81 -27.91 14.14 9.65
C GLY A 81 -27.80 12.85 8.81
N ALA A 82 -28.90 12.21 8.40
CA ALA A 82 -28.87 10.98 7.61
C ALA A 82 -27.95 11.03 6.36
N PRO A 83 -27.90 12.12 5.57
CA PRO A 83 -26.96 12.23 4.46
C PRO A 83 -25.49 12.26 4.92
N LEU A 84 -25.21 12.95 6.02
CA LEU A 84 -23.85 13.05 6.58
C LEU A 84 -23.36 11.67 7.08
N THR A 85 -24.21 10.91 7.76
CA THR A 85 -23.88 9.57 8.23
C THR A 85 -23.67 8.59 7.08
N ALA A 86 -24.43 8.69 6.00
CA ALA A 86 -24.26 7.86 4.80
C ALA A 86 -22.92 8.13 4.12
N ASN A 87 -22.53 9.41 3.94
CA ASN A 87 -21.25 9.79 3.37
C ASN A 87 -20.07 9.34 4.25
N LEU A 88 -20.18 9.49 5.58
CA LEU A 88 -19.16 9.03 6.51
C LEU A 88 -18.97 7.51 6.45
N VAL A 89 -20.06 6.74 6.33
CA VAL A 89 -19.99 5.29 6.13
C VAL A 89 -19.21 4.95 4.86
N ALA A 90 -19.58 5.59 3.74
CA ALA A 90 -18.91 5.37 2.46
C ALA A 90 -17.39 5.69 2.54
N ASP A 91 -17.05 6.81 3.18
CA ASP A 91 -15.64 7.20 3.36
C ASP A 91 -14.87 6.20 4.25
N ILE A 92 -15.48 5.72 5.34
CA ILE A 92 -14.87 4.71 6.21
C ILE A 92 -14.66 3.38 5.47
N HIS A 93 -15.63 2.95 4.67
CA HIS A 93 -15.49 1.75 3.84
C HIS A 93 -14.40 1.90 2.79
N ALA A 94 -14.33 3.04 2.11
CA ALA A 94 -13.28 3.33 1.13
C ALA A 94 -11.89 3.30 1.77
N VAL A 95 -11.71 3.97 2.92
CA VAL A 95 -10.46 3.94 3.68
C VAL A 95 -10.11 2.52 4.13
N SER A 96 -11.08 1.77 4.66
CA SER A 96 -10.85 0.39 5.10
C SER A 96 -10.41 -0.53 3.95
N SER A 97 -10.96 -0.32 2.75
CA SER A 97 -10.55 -1.04 1.54
C SER A 97 -9.11 -0.72 1.17
N VAL A 98 -8.75 0.57 1.16
CA VAL A 98 -7.37 1.02 0.85
C VAL A 98 -6.37 0.48 1.87
N LEU A 99 -6.67 0.55 3.17
CA LEU A 99 -5.79 0.02 4.23
C LEU A 99 -5.59 -1.49 4.11
N ARG A 100 -6.63 -2.24 3.73
CA ARG A 100 -6.53 -3.68 3.48
C ARG A 100 -5.65 -3.99 2.28
N SER A 101 -5.82 -3.26 1.18
CA SER A 101 -4.98 -3.41 -0.01
C SER A 101 -3.53 -3.07 0.31
N LEU A 102 -3.29 -2.02 1.08
CA LEU A 102 -1.94 -1.62 1.52
C LEU A 102 -1.30 -2.71 2.39
N GLU A 103 -2.02 -3.26 3.37
CA GLU A 103 -1.53 -4.36 4.21
C GLU A 103 -1.14 -5.58 3.38
N GLN A 104 -2.01 -5.97 2.43
CA GLN A 104 -1.73 -7.08 1.52
C GLN A 104 -0.49 -6.81 0.66
N SER A 105 -0.37 -5.60 0.11
CA SER A 105 0.76 -5.22 -0.75
C SER A 105 2.08 -5.16 0.04
N ILE A 106 2.07 -4.62 1.26
CA ILE A 106 3.28 -4.54 2.09
C ILE A 106 3.67 -5.92 2.64
N GLY A 107 2.69 -6.77 2.94
CA GLY A 107 2.92 -8.15 3.38
C GLY A 107 3.31 -9.10 2.24
N ALA A 108 3.00 -8.76 1.01
CA ALA A 108 3.33 -9.58 -0.14
C ALA A 108 4.85 -9.55 -0.43
N ARG A 109 5.41 -10.72 -0.73
CA ARG A 109 6.81 -10.83 -1.20
C ARG A 109 6.94 -10.43 -2.66
N ALA A 110 5.87 -10.61 -3.43
CA ALA A 110 5.78 -10.25 -4.84
C ALA A 110 4.43 -9.60 -5.15
N VAL A 111 4.42 -8.61 -6.03
CA VAL A 111 3.21 -7.91 -6.49
C VAL A 111 3.21 -7.90 -8.02
N ALA A 112 2.15 -8.42 -8.63
CA ALA A 112 1.94 -8.32 -10.07
C ALA A 112 1.12 -7.07 -10.41
N VAL A 113 1.63 -6.23 -11.31
CA VAL A 113 0.92 -5.06 -11.84
C VAL A 113 0.42 -5.38 -13.25
N LEU A 114 -0.90 -5.48 -13.38
CA LEU A 114 -1.57 -5.73 -14.65
C LEU A 114 -2.26 -4.45 -15.13
N ALA A 115 -1.95 -4.02 -16.33
CA ALA A 115 -2.58 -2.86 -16.95
C ALA A 115 -2.52 -2.98 -18.49
N ALA A 116 -3.38 -2.28 -19.22
CA ALA A 116 -3.36 -2.29 -20.67
C ALA A 116 -2.08 -1.64 -21.25
N ALA A 117 -1.82 -1.84 -22.53
CA ALA A 117 -0.71 -1.18 -23.21
C ALA A 117 -0.90 0.34 -23.16
N GLY A 118 0.18 1.08 -22.92
CA GLY A 118 0.15 2.55 -22.83
C GLY A 118 -0.32 3.14 -21.49
N GLU A 119 -0.68 2.33 -20.50
CA GLU A 119 -1.10 2.80 -19.16
C GLU A 119 0.05 3.12 -18.19
N GLY A 120 1.25 3.35 -18.69
CA GLY A 120 2.36 3.86 -17.89
C GLY A 120 3.07 2.83 -16.99
N LYS A 121 2.93 1.50 -17.26
CA LYS A 121 3.59 0.44 -16.46
C LYS A 121 5.10 0.62 -16.39
N SER A 122 5.75 0.83 -17.53
CA SER A 122 7.20 1.02 -17.61
C SER A 122 7.67 2.32 -16.95
N GLU A 123 6.86 3.38 -17.02
CA GLU A 123 7.12 4.62 -16.30
C GLU A 123 7.04 4.42 -14.79
N LEU A 124 6.02 3.67 -14.32
CA LEU A 124 5.90 3.28 -12.93
C LEU A 124 7.11 2.44 -12.48
N ALA A 125 7.53 1.46 -13.30
CA ALA A 125 8.70 0.61 -13.01
C ALA A 125 9.97 1.45 -12.82
N VAL A 126 10.23 2.39 -13.74
CA VAL A 126 11.36 3.32 -13.64
C VAL A 126 11.24 4.19 -12.38
N LYS A 127 10.07 4.77 -12.12
CA LYS A 127 9.85 5.65 -10.97
C LYS A 127 10.05 4.93 -9.64
N VAL A 128 9.58 3.69 -9.52
CA VAL A 128 9.72 2.88 -8.29
C VAL A 128 11.17 2.46 -8.04
N THR A 129 11.97 2.31 -9.10
CA THR A 129 13.38 1.89 -9.00
C THR A 129 14.36 3.06 -9.02
N GLN A 130 13.92 4.28 -9.27
CA GLN A 130 14.77 5.46 -9.32
C GLN A 130 15.20 5.89 -7.92
N PRO A 131 16.48 6.26 -7.69
CA PRO A 131 16.90 6.85 -6.43
C PRO A 131 16.18 8.19 -6.18
N GLU A 132 15.67 8.39 -4.96
CA GLU A 132 15.01 9.65 -4.59
C GLU A 132 15.26 9.97 -3.10
N GLY A 133 15.87 11.12 -2.82
CA GLY A 133 16.22 11.53 -1.46
C GLY A 133 17.11 10.50 -0.76
N GLU A 134 16.65 9.96 0.35
CA GLU A 134 17.36 8.90 1.09
C GLU A 134 17.06 7.48 0.57
N PHE A 135 16.18 7.35 -0.41
CA PHE A 135 15.86 6.05 -1.01
C PHE A 135 16.98 5.67 -2.00
N PRO A 136 17.66 4.52 -1.80
CA PRO A 136 18.82 4.13 -2.61
C PRO A 136 18.47 3.71 -4.04
N GLY A 137 17.19 3.68 -4.37
CA GLY A 137 16.68 3.13 -5.61
C GLY A 137 16.44 1.63 -5.53
N GLY A 138 16.01 1.05 -6.65
CA GLY A 138 15.74 -0.37 -6.80
C GLY A 138 16.47 -0.96 -7.99
N ILE A 139 16.14 -2.18 -8.36
CA ILE A 139 16.67 -2.87 -9.53
C ILE A 139 15.55 -3.01 -10.55
N LEU A 140 15.80 -2.58 -11.79
CA LEU A 140 14.91 -2.76 -12.91
C LEU A 140 15.49 -3.80 -13.87
N LEU A 141 14.77 -4.91 -14.02
CA LEU A 141 15.04 -5.96 -14.99
C LEU A 141 14.04 -5.82 -16.15
N LEU A 142 14.52 -5.98 -17.37
CA LEU A 142 13.68 -5.87 -18.56
C LEU A 142 13.43 -7.26 -19.14
N GLY A 143 12.20 -7.74 -19.03
CA GLY A 143 11.76 -9.05 -19.52
C GLY A 143 12.04 -9.27 -21.01
N LYS A 144 12.00 -8.19 -21.81
CA LYS A 144 12.37 -8.24 -23.23
C LYS A 144 13.80 -8.72 -23.51
N ASN A 145 14.69 -8.67 -22.51
CA ASN A 145 16.06 -9.14 -22.64
C ASN A 145 16.19 -10.65 -22.40
N LEU A 146 15.10 -11.34 -22.09
CA LEU A 146 15.09 -12.78 -21.89
C LEU A 146 14.77 -13.49 -23.21
N HIS A 147 15.74 -14.26 -23.68
CA HIS A 147 15.62 -15.06 -24.90
C HIS A 147 15.08 -16.48 -24.61
N SER A 148 14.63 -17.17 -25.65
CA SER A 148 14.13 -18.53 -25.54
C SER A 148 15.18 -19.47 -24.93
N GLY A 149 14.75 -20.23 -23.89
CA GLY A 149 15.64 -21.16 -23.17
C GLY A 149 16.52 -20.51 -22.09
N GLN A 150 16.38 -19.21 -21.87
CA GLN A 150 17.04 -18.49 -20.77
C GLN A 150 16.08 -18.37 -19.57
N GLY A 151 16.66 -18.25 -18.37
CA GLY A 151 15.95 -18.06 -17.10
C GLY A 151 16.31 -16.75 -16.40
N LEU A 152 15.81 -16.60 -15.17
CA LEU A 152 16.08 -15.43 -14.34
C LEU A 152 17.57 -15.20 -14.10
N ASP A 153 18.37 -16.25 -14.00
CA ASP A 153 19.82 -16.15 -13.81
C ASP A 153 20.52 -15.47 -14.99
N ASP A 154 20.06 -15.76 -16.21
CA ASP A 154 20.59 -15.08 -17.40
C ASP A 154 20.25 -13.59 -17.41
N LEU A 155 19.02 -13.26 -16.97
CA LEU A 155 18.54 -11.87 -16.91
C LEU A 155 19.38 -11.01 -15.95
N VAL A 156 19.89 -11.60 -14.87
CA VAL A 156 20.69 -10.89 -13.86
C VAL A 156 22.18 -10.92 -14.13
N SER A 157 22.66 -11.71 -15.06
CA SER A 157 24.09 -11.83 -15.39
C SER A 157 24.75 -10.50 -15.81
N ALA A 158 23.96 -9.56 -16.31
CA ALA A 158 24.42 -8.19 -16.65
C ALA A 158 24.68 -7.32 -15.41
N PHE A 159 24.14 -7.69 -14.24
CA PHE A 159 24.34 -6.91 -13.01
C PHE A 159 25.63 -7.27 -12.31
N LYS A 160 26.27 -6.25 -11.73
CA LYS A 160 27.51 -6.43 -10.97
C LYS A 160 27.27 -6.18 -9.49
N ILE A 161 27.57 -7.19 -8.66
CA ILE A 161 27.57 -7.09 -7.21
C ILE A 161 29.03 -6.97 -6.75
N SER A 162 29.39 -5.85 -6.14
CA SER A 162 30.79 -5.57 -5.73
C SER A 162 31.80 -5.72 -6.88
N GLY A 163 31.42 -5.32 -8.11
CA GLY A 163 32.24 -5.34 -9.29
C GLY A 163 32.29 -6.69 -10.03
N LYS A 164 31.64 -7.74 -9.51
CA LYS A 164 31.53 -9.06 -10.15
C LYS A 164 30.11 -9.25 -10.71
N PRO A 165 29.94 -9.95 -11.83
CA PRO A 165 28.61 -10.34 -12.32
C PRO A 165 27.81 -11.07 -11.23
N ALA A 166 26.50 -10.85 -11.18
CA ALA A 166 25.63 -11.65 -10.34
C ALA A 166 25.61 -13.10 -10.88
N GLU A 167 25.89 -14.06 -9.99
CA GLU A 167 25.98 -15.47 -10.37
C GLU A 167 24.61 -16.11 -10.57
N SER A 168 23.59 -15.61 -9.87
CA SER A 168 22.21 -16.08 -9.95
C SER A 168 21.24 -15.00 -9.46
N PHE A 169 19.96 -15.22 -9.75
CA PHE A 169 18.87 -14.36 -9.24
C PHE A 169 18.79 -14.39 -7.71
N ASP A 170 19.01 -15.56 -7.11
CA ASP A 170 19.05 -15.71 -5.65
C ASP A 170 20.16 -14.86 -5.02
N ARG A 171 21.35 -14.84 -5.63
CA ARG A 171 22.45 -13.99 -5.17
C ARG A 171 22.15 -12.51 -5.30
N LEU A 172 21.40 -12.13 -6.32
CA LEU A 172 20.89 -10.77 -6.45
C LEU A 172 19.94 -10.43 -5.31
N ILE A 173 18.96 -11.32 -5.02
CA ILE A 173 18.03 -11.13 -3.91
C ILE A 173 18.75 -11.00 -2.57
N GLU A 174 19.70 -11.88 -2.27
CA GLU A 174 20.51 -11.83 -1.04
C GLU A 174 21.26 -10.48 -0.92
N ALA A 175 21.86 -10.01 -2.00
CA ALA A 175 22.59 -8.75 -2.00
C ALA A 175 21.66 -7.54 -1.79
N VAL A 176 20.49 -7.56 -2.41
CA VAL A 176 19.45 -6.53 -2.28
C VAL A 176 18.90 -6.52 -0.86
N ASP A 177 18.61 -7.69 -0.28
CA ASP A 177 18.15 -7.81 1.10
C ASP A 177 19.19 -7.26 2.09
N ALA A 178 20.46 -7.65 1.94
CA ALA A 178 21.55 -7.13 2.76
C ALA A 178 21.75 -5.62 2.62
N ALA A 179 21.55 -5.06 1.43
CA ALA A 179 21.58 -3.61 1.20
C ALA A 179 20.39 -2.92 1.85
N GLY A 180 19.19 -3.50 1.72
CA GLY A 180 17.96 -3.02 2.34
C GLY A 180 18.05 -3.00 3.86
N GLN A 181 18.56 -4.07 4.47
CA GLN A 181 18.78 -4.14 5.92
C GLN A 181 19.74 -3.04 6.41
N ARG A 182 20.84 -2.80 5.69
CA ARG A 182 21.78 -1.72 6.03
C ARG A 182 21.19 -0.33 5.89
N ALA A 183 20.34 -0.13 4.89
CA ALA A 183 19.66 1.14 4.65
C ALA A 183 18.42 1.33 5.55
N GLY A 184 17.96 0.29 6.26
CA GLY A 184 16.69 0.28 6.99
C GLY A 184 15.47 0.41 6.07
N LYS A 185 15.59 0.02 4.79
CA LYS A 185 14.57 0.22 3.75
C LYS A 185 14.42 -1.03 2.89
N ARG A 186 13.21 -1.25 2.36
CA ARG A 186 13.01 -2.27 1.32
C ARG A 186 13.48 -1.73 -0.02
N ILE A 187 14.30 -2.49 -0.71
CA ILE A 187 14.77 -2.18 -2.06
C ILE A 187 13.98 -3.05 -3.04
N PRO A 188 13.20 -2.46 -3.95
CA PRO A 188 12.41 -3.24 -4.90
C PRO A 188 13.28 -3.83 -6.01
N ILE A 189 12.94 -5.05 -6.42
CA ILE A 189 13.35 -5.63 -7.71
C ILE A 189 12.09 -5.62 -8.58
N VAL A 190 12.14 -4.95 -9.70
CA VAL A 190 11.03 -4.83 -10.65
C VAL A 190 11.40 -5.53 -11.94
N ILE A 191 10.53 -6.39 -12.44
CA ILE A 191 10.67 -7.01 -13.76
C ILE A 191 9.57 -6.39 -14.64
N ASP A 192 9.97 -5.57 -15.61
CA ASP A 192 9.05 -4.93 -16.55
C ASP A 192 9.03 -5.69 -17.88
N GLY A 193 7.87 -5.75 -18.51
CA GLY A 193 7.70 -6.35 -19.82
C GLY A 193 7.84 -7.86 -19.86
N LEU A 194 7.32 -8.60 -18.87
CA LEU A 194 7.30 -10.07 -18.86
C LEU A 194 6.68 -10.66 -20.14
N ASN A 195 5.68 -9.99 -20.69
CA ASN A 195 5.03 -10.37 -21.94
C ASN A 195 5.84 -10.02 -23.20
N GLU A 196 6.94 -9.31 -23.06
CA GLU A 196 7.83 -8.91 -24.16
C GLU A 196 9.03 -9.84 -24.30
N ALA A 197 9.19 -10.83 -23.41
CA ALA A 197 10.16 -11.91 -23.55
C ALA A 197 9.90 -12.70 -24.83
N GLU A 198 10.94 -13.29 -25.41
CA GLU A 198 10.82 -14.08 -26.64
C GLU A 198 9.89 -15.28 -26.47
N ASP A 199 9.88 -15.96 -25.31
CA ASP A 199 8.85 -16.91 -24.91
C ASP A 199 8.24 -16.56 -23.54
N PRO A 200 7.14 -15.81 -23.52
CA PRO A 200 6.51 -15.39 -22.26
C PRO A 200 6.00 -16.53 -21.38
N ARG A 201 5.84 -17.75 -21.93
CA ARG A 201 5.34 -18.91 -21.15
C ARG A 201 6.36 -19.45 -20.17
N ASN A 202 7.65 -19.21 -20.40
CA ASN A 202 8.72 -19.63 -19.51
C ASN A 202 8.61 -19.00 -18.11
N TRP A 203 8.00 -17.80 -17.99
CA TRP A 203 7.80 -17.13 -16.70
C TRP A 203 6.96 -17.95 -15.71
N LYS A 204 6.10 -18.84 -16.19
CA LYS A 204 5.27 -19.67 -15.31
C LYS A 204 6.12 -20.63 -14.46
N ASP A 205 7.18 -21.16 -15.06
CA ASP A 205 8.06 -22.11 -14.38
C ASP A 205 9.12 -21.39 -13.53
N GLU A 206 9.55 -20.21 -13.96
CA GLU A 206 10.55 -19.39 -13.27
C GLU A 206 10.00 -18.66 -12.02
N LEU A 207 8.69 -18.40 -11.96
CA LEU A 207 8.05 -17.65 -10.85
C LEU A 207 7.21 -18.57 -9.95
N SER A 208 7.22 -19.88 -10.13
CA SER A 208 6.55 -20.86 -9.26
C SER A 208 7.47 -21.41 -8.21
#